data_d6bb56b80cd7ad08a1f5e9b6e1d8da03
#
_entry.id   d6bb56b80cd7ad08a1f5e9b6e1d8da03
#
_cell.length_a   1.000
_cell.length_b   1.000
_cell.length_c   1.000
_cell.angle_alpha   90.00
_cell.angle_beta   90.00
_cell.angle_gamma   90.00
#
_symmetry.space_group_name_H-M   'P 1'
#
loop_
_entity.id
_entity.type
_entity.pdbx_description
1 polymer ?
#
loop_
_entity_poly.entity_id
_entity_poly.type
_entity_poly.pdbx_seq_one_letter_code
_entity_poly.pdbx_strand_id
1 'polypeptide(L)'
;MKQEIYFSQLDGIRFIAVGLVLLDHWLAESNVYPLGTLGVTMFFVLSGFLITRILIQSKLKDDSTGRSHWFSVKQFIIRRSIRIFPIYFLAIFILYLLDVPPVRDTILWCLTYTTNIYIATKQHWMGTIDHLWSLAVEEQYYLVFPYLILFLPTKSYKKTLIFMIILSVLLRFFLFLSGTPWMVQYVLMPTCLDSFGLGGLLAYFFTFQKETLFKEITTSKYLIASFLILSIFLFFSRQYQISSNQVNHFGNLVIERLVGSVFCFFLIAKAVNGYEGIIKWFLENSLVSYFGRISYGLYLYHNFIYNYFHTPQTSFVLKGLRKFQQIVPTITQNSVFELLYFFGITVFVATLSWYLIEKPVNNLKKYFTY
;
A
#
# COMPACT_ATOMS: atom_id res chain seq x y z
N MET A 1 -13.57 15.67 24.35
CA MET A 1 -12.72 14.89 23.40
C MET A 1 -13.15 15.23 21.99
N LYS A 2 -12.31 15.85 21.13
CA LYS A 2 -12.65 16.01 19.72
C LYS A 2 -12.66 14.61 19.11
N GLN A 3 -13.81 14.19 18.55
CA GLN A 3 -13.91 12.92 17.81
C GLN A 3 -12.82 12.87 16.74
N GLU A 4 -12.14 11.72 16.61
CA GLU A 4 -11.21 11.50 15.49
C GLU A 4 -11.99 11.67 14.18
N ILE A 5 -11.54 12.60 13.34
CA ILE A 5 -12.17 12.84 12.04
C ILE A 5 -11.96 11.58 11.19
N TYR A 6 -13.06 10.94 10.83
CA TYR A 6 -13.07 9.81 9.89
C TYR A 6 -13.27 10.35 8.47
N PHE A 7 -12.41 9.89 7.56
CA PHE A 7 -12.48 10.27 6.15
C PHE A 7 -13.08 9.12 5.35
N SER A 8 -14.40 9.17 5.15
CA SER A 8 -15.16 8.10 4.47
C SER A 8 -14.61 7.77 3.07
N GLN A 9 -14.24 8.80 2.31
CA GLN A 9 -13.75 8.63 0.94
C GLN A 9 -12.38 7.93 0.84
N LEU A 10 -11.59 7.93 1.93
CA LEU A 10 -10.32 7.20 1.93
C LEU A 10 -10.50 5.68 1.91
N ASP A 11 -11.63 5.16 2.34
CA ASP A 11 -11.91 3.73 2.16
C ASP A 11 -12.13 3.40 0.68
N GLY A 12 -12.84 4.26 -0.06
CA GLY A 12 -12.95 4.13 -1.51
C GLY A 12 -11.59 4.19 -2.23
N ILE A 13 -10.70 5.10 -1.79
CA ILE A 13 -9.33 5.16 -2.32
C ILE A 13 -8.55 3.87 -2.02
N ARG A 14 -8.69 3.28 -0.82
CA ARG A 14 -8.05 1.98 -0.51
C ARG A 14 -8.57 0.85 -1.39
N PHE A 15 -9.86 0.85 -1.69
CA PHE A 15 -10.43 -0.13 -2.63
C PHE A 15 -9.83 0.03 -4.03
N ILE A 16 -9.72 1.26 -4.54
CA ILE A 16 -9.05 1.52 -5.83
C ILE A 16 -7.60 1.01 -5.78
N ALA A 17 -6.86 1.34 -4.73
CA ALA A 17 -5.46 0.94 -4.58
C ALA A 17 -5.28 -0.59 -4.60
N VAL A 18 -6.08 -1.32 -3.81
CA VAL A 18 -6.00 -2.79 -3.82
C VAL A 18 -6.48 -3.36 -5.15
N GLY A 19 -7.51 -2.80 -5.77
CA GLY A 19 -8.00 -3.20 -7.09
C GLY A 19 -6.93 -3.11 -8.17
N LEU A 20 -6.14 -2.03 -8.19
CA LEU A 20 -5.01 -1.88 -9.12
C LEU A 20 -3.96 -2.98 -8.91
N VAL A 21 -3.64 -3.33 -7.66
CA VAL A 21 -2.69 -4.42 -7.35
C VAL A 21 -3.23 -5.77 -7.81
N LEU A 22 -4.49 -6.07 -7.52
CA LEU A 22 -5.11 -7.34 -7.92
C LEU A 22 -5.14 -7.48 -9.46
N LEU A 23 -5.53 -6.43 -10.16
CA LEU A 23 -5.55 -6.42 -11.63
C LEU A 23 -4.14 -6.63 -12.22
N ASP A 24 -3.13 -5.98 -11.65
CA ASP A 24 -1.75 -6.13 -12.11
C ASP A 24 -1.25 -7.57 -11.95
N HIS A 25 -1.48 -8.18 -10.80
CA HIS A 25 -1.02 -9.54 -10.52
C HIS A 25 -1.80 -10.60 -11.32
N TRP A 26 -3.10 -10.39 -11.53
CA TRP A 26 -3.96 -11.38 -12.19
C TRP A 26 -4.01 -11.24 -13.72
N LEU A 27 -3.65 -10.06 -14.25
CA LEU A 27 -3.60 -9.76 -15.68
C LEU A 27 -2.15 -9.53 -16.16
N ALA A 28 -1.15 -10.03 -15.44
CA ALA A 28 0.26 -9.74 -15.70
C ALA A 28 0.69 -9.89 -17.17
N GLU A 29 0.19 -10.89 -17.87
CA GLU A 29 0.52 -11.14 -19.29
C GLU A 29 -0.09 -10.11 -20.26
N SER A 30 -1.21 -9.49 -19.89
CA SER A 30 -1.92 -8.52 -20.73
C SER A 30 -1.75 -7.08 -20.27
N ASN A 31 -1.18 -6.88 -19.07
CA ASN A 31 -1.03 -5.55 -18.48
C ASN A 31 0.21 -4.85 -19.03
N VAL A 32 -0.02 -3.66 -19.58
CA VAL A 32 1.01 -2.82 -20.22
C VAL A 32 1.52 -1.74 -19.27
N TYR A 33 0.74 -1.40 -18.25
CA TYR A 33 1.02 -0.30 -17.31
C TYR A 33 1.32 -0.83 -15.91
N PRO A 34 2.16 -0.14 -15.11
CA PRO A 34 2.56 -0.57 -13.77
C PRO A 34 1.45 -0.31 -12.73
N LEU A 35 0.28 -0.95 -12.89
CA LEU A 35 -0.88 -0.74 -12.03
C LEU A 35 -0.60 -1.13 -10.58
N GLY A 36 0.10 -2.25 -10.36
CA GLY A 36 0.48 -2.71 -9.03
C GLY A 36 1.42 -1.74 -8.33
N THR A 37 2.41 -1.20 -9.06
CA THR A 37 3.31 -0.15 -8.54
C THR A 37 2.52 1.08 -8.12
N LEU A 38 1.56 1.53 -8.92
CA LEU A 38 0.71 2.68 -8.59
C LEU A 38 -0.18 2.39 -7.38
N GLY A 39 -0.78 1.19 -7.29
CA GLY A 39 -1.60 0.76 -6.16
C GLY A 39 -0.82 0.72 -4.84
N VAL A 40 0.40 0.14 -4.84
CA VAL A 40 1.30 0.12 -3.68
C VAL A 40 1.75 1.55 -3.31
N THR A 41 2.10 2.37 -4.30
CA THR A 41 2.45 3.79 -4.10
C THR A 41 1.30 4.54 -3.42
N MET A 42 0.07 4.30 -3.84
CA MET A 42 -1.13 4.90 -3.22
C MET A 42 -1.28 4.48 -1.76
N PHE A 43 -1.02 3.20 -1.41
CA PHE A 43 -1.00 2.76 -0.01
C PHE A 43 0.10 3.45 0.79
N PHE A 44 1.31 3.61 0.25
CA PHE A 44 2.40 4.29 0.96
C PHE A 44 2.08 5.78 1.21
N VAL A 45 1.49 6.49 0.25
CA VAL A 45 1.06 7.89 0.44
C VAL A 45 -0.07 7.97 1.48
N LEU A 46 -1.06 7.06 1.43
CA LEU A 46 -2.13 6.95 2.44
C LEU A 46 -1.56 6.68 3.83
N SER A 47 -0.63 5.74 3.95
CA SER A 47 0.05 5.42 5.21
C SER A 47 0.85 6.62 5.72
N GLY A 48 1.61 7.28 4.86
CA GLY A 48 2.32 8.52 5.19
C GLY A 48 1.39 9.59 5.75
N PHE A 49 0.24 9.83 5.11
CA PHE A 49 -0.76 10.80 5.57
C PHE A 49 -1.36 10.44 6.93
N LEU A 50 -1.90 9.23 7.04
CA LEU A 50 -2.65 8.82 8.23
C LEU A 50 -1.75 8.69 9.46
N ILE A 51 -0.55 8.12 9.28
CA ILE A 51 0.42 7.93 10.36
C ILE A 51 0.95 9.27 10.85
N THR A 52 1.40 10.12 9.93
CA THR A 52 1.92 11.45 10.30
C THR A 52 0.87 12.27 11.04
N ARG A 53 -0.39 12.26 10.56
CA ARG A 53 -1.49 12.97 11.22
C ARG A 53 -1.73 12.47 12.64
N ILE A 54 -1.79 11.16 12.85
CA ILE A 54 -1.98 10.57 14.17
C ILE A 54 -0.82 10.95 15.09
N LEU A 55 0.42 10.85 14.64
CA LEU A 55 1.60 11.19 15.44
C LEU A 55 1.68 12.67 15.76
N ILE A 56 1.37 13.57 14.83
CA ILE A 56 1.29 15.02 15.10
C ILE A 56 0.24 15.30 16.18
N GLN A 57 -0.96 14.73 16.06
CA GLN A 57 -2.02 14.90 17.05
C GLN A 57 -1.62 14.37 18.42
N SER A 58 -0.96 13.20 18.47
CA SER A 58 -0.45 12.61 19.70
C SER A 58 0.60 13.50 20.36
N LYS A 59 1.55 14.03 19.56
CA LYS A 59 2.56 14.96 20.07
C LYS A 59 1.97 16.24 20.65
N LEU A 60 1.06 16.88 19.90
CA LEU A 60 0.40 18.11 20.39
C LEU A 60 -0.37 17.87 21.70
N LYS A 61 -0.97 16.68 21.85
CA LYS A 61 -1.63 16.27 23.07
C LYS A 61 -0.62 16.01 24.19
N ASP A 62 0.49 15.30 23.92
CA ASP A 62 1.55 15.06 24.90
C ASP A 62 2.14 16.38 25.41
N ASP A 63 2.48 17.31 24.51
CA ASP A 63 3.01 18.63 24.83
C ASP A 63 2.02 19.44 25.68
N SER A 64 0.71 19.38 25.39
CA SER A 64 -0.30 20.13 26.14
C SER A 64 -0.63 19.54 27.50
N THR A 65 -0.39 18.24 27.72
CA THR A 65 -0.72 17.54 28.97
C THR A 65 0.51 17.21 29.82
N GLY A 66 1.72 17.56 29.36
CA GLY A 66 2.99 17.18 30.02
C GLY A 66 3.28 15.67 29.95
N ARG A 67 2.61 14.94 29.08
CA ARG A 67 2.77 13.48 28.94
C ARG A 67 4.02 13.13 28.12
N SER A 68 4.70 12.07 28.53
CA SER A 68 5.89 11.59 27.80
C SER A 68 5.56 11.10 26.38
N HIS A 69 6.36 11.50 25.38
CA HIS A 69 6.25 11.02 24.00
C HIS A 69 6.47 9.51 23.87
N TRP A 70 7.20 8.88 24.77
CA TRP A 70 7.34 7.41 24.83
C TRP A 70 6.01 6.70 25.03
N PHE A 71 5.07 7.33 25.77
CA PHE A 71 3.72 6.80 25.86
C PHE A 71 3.06 6.73 24.49
N SER A 72 3.13 7.80 23.70
CA SER A 72 2.56 7.84 22.35
C SER A 72 3.25 6.89 21.38
N VAL A 73 4.57 6.69 21.48
CA VAL A 73 5.30 5.62 20.74
C VAL A 73 4.70 4.25 21.06
N LYS A 74 4.59 3.93 22.36
CA LYS A 74 4.05 2.64 22.81
C LYS A 74 2.63 2.41 22.33
N GLN A 75 1.75 3.40 22.46
CA GLN A 75 0.37 3.29 21.99
C GLN A 75 0.31 3.09 20.47
N PHE A 76 1.12 3.82 19.72
CA PHE A 76 1.19 3.70 18.27
C PHE A 76 1.60 2.28 17.86
N ILE A 77 2.71 1.75 18.41
CA ILE A 77 3.20 0.40 18.09
C ILE A 77 2.14 -0.64 18.42
N ILE A 78 1.56 -0.62 19.63
CA ILE A 78 0.54 -1.58 20.06
C ILE A 78 -0.67 -1.55 19.11
N ARG A 79 -1.18 -0.36 18.77
CA ARG A 79 -2.36 -0.21 17.91
C ARG A 79 -2.10 -0.70 16.48
N ARG A 80 -0.86 -0.56 15.97
CA ARG A 80 -0.46 -1.10 14.66
C ARG A 80 -0.31 -2.62 14.72
N SER A 81 0.38 -3.15 15.72
CA SER A 81 0.50 -4.59 15.93
C SER A 81 -0.88 -5.28 16.03
N ILE A 82 -1.81 -4.71 16.81
CA ILE A 82 -3.19 -5.21 16.91
C ILE A 82 -3.89 -5.26 15.54
N ARG A 83 -3.58 -4.33 14.64
CA ARG A 83 -4.21 -4.25 13.32
C ARG A 83 -3.65 -5.25 12.32
N ILE A 84 -2.33 -5.49 12.36
CA ILE A 84 -1.59 -6.10 11.25
C ILE A 84 -1.16 -7.53 11.61
N PHE A 85 -0.53 -7.71 12.78
CA PHE A 85 0.12 -8.97 13.17
C PHE A 85 -0.79 -10.18 13.22
N PRO A 86 -2.03 -10.12 13.77
CA PRO A 86 -2.82 -11.32 13.97
C PRO A 86 -3.09 -12.08 12.68
N ILE A 87 -3.54 -11.41 11.62
CA ILE A 87 -3.85 -12.10 10.37
C ILE A 87 -2.60 -12.35 9.51
N TYR A 88 -1.59 -11.47 9.60
CA TYR A 88 -0.33 -11.69 8.92
C TYR A 88 0.35 -12.98 9.41
N PHE A 89 0.60 -13.11 10.72
CA PHE A 89 1.26 -14.28 11.27
C PHE A 89 0.40 -15.55 11.16
N LEU A 90 -0.93 -15.43 11.26
CA LEU A 90 -1.82 -16.56 11.01
C LEU A 90 -1.72 -17.05 9.56
N ALA A 91 -1.71 -16.13 8.58
CA ALA A 91 -1.55 -16.50 7.17
C ALA A 91 -0.19 -17.18 6.92
N ILE A 92 0.92 -16.61 7.42
CA ILE A 92 2.25 -17.23 7.32
C ILE A 92 2.27 -18.61 7.98
N PHE A 93 1.67 -18.76 9.15
CA PHE A 93 1.59 -20.05 9.86
C PHE A 93 0.81 -21.10 9.06
N ILE A 94 -0.32 -20.72 8.48
CA ILE A 94 -1.11 -21.62 7.62
C ILE A 94 -0.30 -22.05 6.39
N LEU A 95 0.34 -21.10 5.70
CA LEU A 95 1.18 -21.40 4.53
C LEU A 95 2.38 -22.29 4.89
N TYR A 96 2.98 -22.10 6.08
CA TYR A 96 4.03 -22.94 6.61
C TYR A 96 3.56 -24.38 6.84
N LEU A 97 2.38 -24.57 7.45
CA LEU A 97 1.78 -25.89 7.69
C LEU A 97 1.41 -26.62 6.40
N LEU A 98 0.93 -25.85 5.40
CA LEU A 98 0.56 -26.37 4.08
C LEU A 98 1.77 -26.62 3.17
N ASP A 99 2.98 -26.37 3.65
CA ASP A 99 4.23 -26.51 2.88
C ASP A 99 4.24 -25.73 1.56
N VAL A 100 3.69 -24.50 1.59
CA VAL A 100 3.64 -23.65 0.41
C VAL A 100 5.01 -23.02 0.13
N PRO A 101 5.65 -23.32 -1.01
CA PRO A 101 6.93 -22.70 -1.35
C PRO A 101 6.82 -21.16 -1.52
N PRO A 102 7.83 -20.37 -1.13
CA PRO A 102 9.06 -20.74 -0.44
C PRO A 102 8.99 -20.48 1.09
N VAL A 103 7.79 -20.55 1.70
CA VAL A 103 7.55 -20.07 3.08
C VAL A 103 8.44 -20.76 4.11
N ARG A 104 8.62 -22.09 4.03
CA ARG A 104 9.45 -22.81 5.01
C ARG A 104 10.91 -22.38 4.98
N ASP A 105 11.45 -22.22 3.79
CA ASP A 105 12.87 -21.85 3.60
C ASP A 105 13.13 -20.38 3.94
N THR A 106 12.09 -19.56 3.93
CA THR A 106 12.17 -18.11 4.13
C THR A 106 11.43 -17.63 5.38
N ILE A 107 11.08 -18.55 6.28
CA ILE A 107 10.21 -18.25 7.43
C ILE A 107 10.75 -17.12 8.31
N LEU A 108 12.06 -17.04 8.55
CA LEU A 108 12.65 -15.97 9.35
C LEU A 108 12.48 -14.59 8.70
N TRP A 109 12.59 -14.51 7.37
CA TRP A 109 12.37 -13.26 6.64
C TRP A 109 10.91 -12.81 6.71
N CYS A 110 9.97 -13.77 6.69
CA CYS A 110 8.55 -13.49 6.89
C CYS A 110 8.27 -13.00 8.32
N LEU A 111 8.76 -13.71 9.35
CA LEU A 111 8.52 -13.38 10.75
C LEU A 111 9.12 -12.05 11.19
N THR A 112 10.21 -11.63 10.57
CA THR A 112 10.92 -10.37 10.90
C THR A 112 10.54 -9.19 10.01
N TYR A 113 9.58 -9.35 9.09
CA TYR A 113 9.23 -8.31 8.10
C TYR A 113 10.44 -7.82 7.29
N THR A 114 11.26 -8.76 6.80
CA THR A 114 12.47 -8.49 6.00
C THR A 114 12.46 -9.18 4.63
N THR A 115 11.28 -9.56 4.14
CA THR A 115 11.09 -10.18 2.81
C THR A 115 11.59 -9.27 1.69
N ASN A 116 11.47 -7.96 1.82
CA ASN A 116 12.03 -6.98 0.89
C ASN A 116 13.57 -7.04 0.86
N ILE A 117 14.24 -7.26 1.99
CA ILE A 117 15.70 -7.41 2.06
C ILE A 117 16.11 -8.74 1.42
N TYR A 118 15.34 -9.81 1.64
CA TYR A 118 15.56 -11.10 0.97
C TYR A 118 15.54 -10.94 -0.56
N ILE A 119 14.47 -10.32 -1.11
CA ILE A 119 14.33 -10.08 -2.55
C ILE A 119 15.51 -9.22 -3.07
N ALA A 120 15.85 -8.15 -2.35
CA ALA A 120 16.98 -7.28 -2.71
C ALA A 120 18.33 -8.01 -2.73
N THR A 121 18.56 -8.97 -1.82
CA THR A 121 19.83 -9.70 -1.72
C THR A 121 19.91 -10.90 -2.66
N LYS A 122 18.79 -11.60 -2.86
CA LYS A 122 18.74 -12.80 -3.70
C LYS A 122 18.42 -12.51 -5.16
N GLN A 123 17.96 -11.31 -5.48
CA GLN A 123 17.63 -10.86 -6.85
C GLN A 123 16.61 -11.76 -7.56
N HIS A 124 15.66 -12.29 -6.80
CA HIS A 124 14.51 -13.04 -7.34
C HIS A 124 13.27 -12.86 -6.45
N TRP A 125 12.11 -12.96 -7.06
CA TRP A 125 10.84 -12.93 -6.39
C TRP A 125 10.60 -14.20 -5.56
N MET A 126 9.70 -14.08 -4.58
CA MET A 126 9.36 -15.15 -3.64
C MET A 126 8.09 -15.92 -4.04
N GLY A 127 7.63 -15.76 -5.28
CA GLY A 127 6.42 -16.44 -5.81
C GLY A 127 5.15 -16.09 -5.03
N THR A 128 4.54 -17.08 -4.38
CA THR A 128 3.28 -16.91 -3.65
C THR A 128 3.28 -15.77 -2.63
N ILE A 129 4.43 -15.42 -2.09
CA ILE A 129 4.58 -14.40 -1.04
C ILE A 129 5.29 -13.12 -1.51
N ASP A 130 5.43 -12.91 -2.82
CA ASP A 130 6.11 -11.74 -3.41
C ASP A 130 5.62 -10.43 -2.80
N HIS A 131 4.32 -10.23 -2.78
CA HIS A 131 3.68 -8.98 -2.34
C HIS A 131 3.97 -8.60 -0.87
N LEU A 132 4.47 -9.52 -0.05
CA LEU A 132 4.85 -9.24 1.34
C LEU A 132 6.01 -8.25 1.47
N TRP A 133 6.76 -7.99 0.37
CA TRP A 133 7.82 -6.98 0.38
C TRP A 133 7.30 -5.59 0.78
N SER A 134 6.12 -5.21 0.30
CA SER A 134 5.56 -3.88 0.57
C SER A 134 5.05 -3.77 2.02
N LEU A 135 4.51 -4.86 2.58
CA LEU A 135 4.15 -4.92 4.00
C LEU A 135 5.39 -4.82 4.90
N ALA A 136 6.52 -5.45 4.49
CA ALA A 136 7.78 -5.30 5.18
C ALA A 136 8.28 -3.84 5.16
N VAL A 137 8.18 -3.16 4.03
CA VAL A 137 8.50 -1.72 3.90
C VAL A 137 7.63 -0.87 4.82
N GLU A 138 6.32 -1.12 4.90
CA GLU A 138 5.42 -0.39 5.79
C GLU A 138 5.76 -0.61 7.27
N GLU A 139 6.03 -1.86 7.69
CA GLU A 139 6.37 -2.15 9.08
C GLU A 139 7.72 -1.53 9.48
N GLN A 140 8.71 -1.56 8.60
CA GLN A 140 9.99 -0.88 8.81
C GLN A 140 9.79 0.64 8.96
N TYR A 141 8.90 1.23 8.13
CA TYR A 141 8.53 2.64 8.27
C TYR A 141 7.83 2.91 9.61
N TYR A 142 6.89 2.07 10.03
CA TYR A 142 6.18 2.21 11.32
C TYR A 142 7.09 2.06 12.54
N LEU A 143 8.17 1.31 12.40
CA LEU A 143 9.15 1.16 13.46
C LEU A 143 10.01 2.42 13.66
N VAL A 144 10.37 3.12 12.57
CA VAL A 144 11.32 4.25 12.61
C VAL A 144 10.62 5.61 12.69
N PHE A 145 9.56 5.80 11.93
CA PHE A 145 8.97 7.11 11.70
C PHE A 145 8.33 7.78 12.95
N PRO A 146 7.74 7.04 13.92
CA PRO A 146 7.20 7.65 15.13
C PRO A 146 8.23 8.47 15.90
N TYR A 147 9.47 8.02 15.93
CA TYR A 147 10.54 8.76 16.64
C TYR A 147 10.84 10.10 15.97
N LEU A 148 10.80 10.17 14.64
CA LEU A 148 11.02 11.41 13.91
C LEU A 148 9.93 12.43 14.22
N ILE A 149 8.66 12.03 14.28
CA ILE A 149 7.57 12.99 14.51
C ILE A 149 7.42 13.33 15.99
N LEU A 150 7.57 12.37 16.88
CA LEU A 150 7.33 12.61 18.31
C LEU A 150 8.48 13.36 19.00
N PHE A 151 9.73 13.17 18.56
CA PHE A 151 10.89 13.78 19.24
C PHE A 151 11.49 14.98 18.51
N LEU A 152 11.25 15.16 17.19
CA LEU A 152 11.68 16.38 16.50
C LEU A 152 10.75 17.58 16.83
N PRO A 153 11.31 18.80 16.87
CA PRO A 153 10.48 20.00 17.01
C PRO A 153 9.53 20.17 15.83
N THR A 154 8.30 20.62 16.08
CA THR A 154 7.24 20.78 15.04
C THR A 154 7.68 21.68 13.86
N LYS A 155 8.52 22.70 14.14
CA LYS A 155 9.10 23.56 13.10
C LYS A 155 9.98 22.83 12.08
N SER A 156 10.46 21.63 12.43
CA SER A 156 11.34 20.83 11.57
C SER A 156 10.56 19.87 10.66
N TYR A 157 9.27 19.61 10.93
CA TYR A 157 8.50 18.58 10.20
C TYR A 157 8.52 18.76 8.70
N LYS A 158 8.21 19.98 8.21
CA LYS A 158 8.20 20.25 6.78
C LYS A 158 9.57 19.95 6.13
N LYS A 159 10.65 20.36 6.79
CA LYS A 159 12.03 20.12 6.28
C LYS A 159 12.36 18.63 6.30
N THR A 160 12.03 17.91 7.36
CA THR A 160 12.26 16.45 7.48
C THR A 160 11.50 15.67 6.40
N LEU A 161 10.22 15.99 6.16
CA LEU A 161 9.40 15.33 5.15
C LEU A 161 9.91 15.62 3.72
N ILE A 162 10.31 16.86 3.43
CA ILE A 162 10.94 17.21 2.14
C ILE A 162 12.28 16.47 2.00
N PHE A 163 13.08 16.40 3.06
CA PHE A 163 14.34 15.66 3.03
C PHE A 163 14.13 14.17 2.74
N MET A 164 13.10 13.53 3.30
CA MET A 164 12.75 12.14 2.98
C MET A 164 12.45 11.94 1.50
N ILE A 165 11.68 12.88 0.89
CA ILE A 165 11.34 12.83 -0.53
C ILE A 165 12.62 12.93 -1.38
N ILE A 166 13.45 13.92 -1.11
CA ILE A 166 14.69 14.16 -1.84
C ILE A 166 15.66 12.99 -1.67
N LEU A 167 15.83 12.51 -0.44
CA LEU A 167 16.72 11.38 -0.13
C LEU A 167 16.33 10.13 -0.92
N SER A 168 15.04 9.80 -0.99
CA SER A 168 14.55 8.64 -1.73
C SER A 168 14.90 8.73 -3.23
N VAL A 169 14.64 9.88 -3.85
CA VAL A 169 14.93 10.09 -5.27
C VAL A 169 16.44 10.06 -5.54
N LEU A 170 17.24 10.75 -4.71
CA LEU A 170 18.69 10.75 -4.84
C LEU A 170 19.27 9.34 -4.63
N LEU A 171 18.76 8.58 -3.67
CA LEU A 171 19.20 7.21 -3.46
C LEU A 171 18.93 6.34 -4.68
N ARG A 172 17.73 6.37 -5.26
CA ARG A 172 17.43 5.65 -6.51
C ARG A 172 18.32 6.11 -7.66
N PHE A 173 18.60 7.41 -7.76
CA PHE A 173 19.50 7.96 -8.77
C PHE A 173 20.94 7.39 -8.63
N PHE A 174 21.49 7.40 -7.43
CA PHE A 174 22.83 6.85 -7.19
C PHE A 174 22.89 5.33 -7.39
N LEU A 175 21.86 4.60 -6.95
CA LEU A 175 21.77 3.16 -7.19
C LEU A 175 21.68 2.83 -8.70
N PHE A 176 20.96 3.67 -9.45
CA PHE A 176 20.90 3.54 -10.91
C PHE A 176 22.27 3.78 -11.56
N LEU A 177 22.95 4.86 -11.18
CA LEU A 177 24.30 5.18 -11.72
C LEU A 177 25.34 4.11 -11.36
N SER A 178 25.22 3.49 -10.19
CA SER A 178 26.14 2.40 -9.77
C SER A 178 25.85 1.05 -10.44
N GLY A 179 24.85 0.96 -11.31
CA GLY A 179 24.45 -0.30 -11.93
C GLY A 179 23.85 -1.31 -10.96
N THR A 180 23.36 -0.85 -9.78
CA THR A 180 22.76 -1.73 -8.79
C THR A 180 21.50 -2.38 -9.38
N PRO A 181 21.28 -3.69 -9.15
CA PRO A 181 20.11 -4.40 -9.66
C PRO A 181 18.79 -3.71 -9.31
N TRP A 182 17.86 -3.72 -10.26
CA TRP A 182 16.59 -3.00 -10.16
C TRP A 182 15.72 -3.40 -8.95
N MET A 183 15.75 -4.67 -8.53
CA MET A 183 15.01 -5.14 -7.37
C MET A 183 15.42 -4.41 -6.09
N VAL A 184 16.72 -4.11 -5.91
CA VAL A 184 17.21 -3.31 -4.77
C VAL A 184 16.54 -1.94 -4.75
N GLN A 185 16.48 -1.28 -5.93
CA GLN A 185 15.87 0.03 -6.06
C GLN A 185 14.36 0.01 -5.86
N TYR A 186 13.73 -1.12 -6.17
CA TYR A 186 12.28 -1.25 -6.14
C TYR A 186 11.73 -1.58 -4.75
N VAL A 187 12.37 -2.50 -4.00
CA VAL A 187 11.77 -3.09 -2.78
C VAL A 187 12.31 -2.52 -1.46
N LEU A 188 13.43 -1.79 -1.44
CA LEU A 188 13.97 -1.29 -0.18
C LEU A 188 13.17 -0.12 0.39
N MET A 189 13.00 -0.08 1.71
CA MET A 189 12.23 0.98 2.38
C MET A 189 12.77 2.39 2.12
N PRO A 190 14.09 2.66 2.15
CA PRO A 190 14.62 4.01 1.89
C PRO A 190 14.32 4.52 0.47
N THR A 191 14.17 3.65 -0.51
CA THR A 191 13.82 4.01 -1.89
C THR A 191 12.33 4.30 -2.09
N CYS A 192 11.50 4.11 -1.04
CA CYS A 192 10.06 4.36 -1.03
C CYS A 192 9.69 5.59 -0.17
N LEU A 193 10.66 6.27 0.44
CA LEU A 193 10.42 7.39 1.36
C LEU A 193 9.77 8.61 0.69
N ASP A 194 9.86 8.77 -0.61
CA ASP A 194 9.14 9.81 -1.35
C ASP A 194 7.63 9.70 -1.22
N SER A 195 7.08 8.48 -1.34
CA SER A 195 5.64 8.23 -1.19
C SER A 195 5.17 8.53 0.25
N PHE A 196 5.88 8.00 1.25
CA PHE A 196 5.57 8.28 2.67
C PHE A 196 5.75 9.75 3.02
N GLY A 197 6.82 10.38 2.51
CA GLY A 197 7.13 11.79 2.73
C GLY A 197 6.06 12.72 2.17
N LEU A 198 5.57 12.45 0.94
CA LEU A 198 4.46 13.21 0.35
C LEU A 198 3.18 13.04 1.16
N GLY A 199 2.83 11.82 1.58
CA GLY A 199 1.70 11.60 2.48
C GLY A 199 1.85 12.36 3.80
N GLY A 200 3.05 12.33 4.40
CA GLY A 200 3.37 13.09 5.61
C GLY A 200 3.26 14.60 5.40
N LEU A 201 3.72 15.11 4.27
CA LEU A 201 3.61 16.53 3.91
C LEU A 201 2.14 16.97 3.75
N LEU A 202 1.29 16.10 3.20
CA LEU A 202 -0.15 16.33 3.16
C LEU A 202 -0.75 16.45 4.56
N ALA A 203 -0.34 15.58 5.49
CA ALA A 203 -0.77 15.64 6.89
C ALA A 203 -0.31 16.93 7.58
N TYR A 204 0.91 17.38 7.29
CA TYR A 204 1.42 18.65 7.77
C TYR A 204 0.58 19.84 7.27
N PHE A 205 0.29 19.90 5.97
CA PHE A 205 -0.55 20.97 5.39
C PHE A 205 -1.98 20.92 5.95
N PHE A 206 -2.57 19.75 6.07
CA PHE A 206 -3.89 19.57 6.67
C PHE A 206 -3.95 20.07 8.12
N THR A 207 -2.88 19.86 8.90
CA THR A 207 -2.87 20.19 10.33
C THR A 207 -2.52 21.66 10.59
N PHE A 208 -1.51 22.18 9.90
CA PHE A 208 -0.93 23.49 10.22
C PHE A 208 -1.23 24.59 9.19
N GLN A 209 -1.67 24.23 7.97
CA GLN A 209 -1.88 25.17 6.86
C GLN A 209 -3.19 24.90 6.13
N LYS A 210 -4.25 24.57 6.89
CA LYS A 210 -5.52 24.09 6.34
C LYS A 210 -6.20 25.12 5.45
N GLU A 211 -6.29 26.36 5.89
CA GLU A 211 -6.99 27.45 5.19
C GLU A 211 -6.16 28.09 4.06
N THR A 212 -4.90 27.75 3.96
CA THR A 212 -3.98 28.27 2.95
C THR A 212 -3.58 27.18 1.95
N LEU A 213 -2.41 26.58 2.11
CA LEU A 213 -1.84 25.60 1.15
C LEU A 213 -2.69 24.35 1.01
N PHE A 214 -3.30 23.80 2.10
CA PHE A 214 -4.13 22.61 1.97
C PHE A 214 -5.33 22.89 1.09
N LYS A 215 -6.04 23.99 1.30
CA LYS A 215 -7.20 24.38 0.48
C LYS A 215 -6.81 24.58 -1.00
N GLU A 216 -5.65 25.15 -1.26
CA GLU A 216 -5.16 25.35 -2.62
C GLU A 216 -4.85 24.02 -3.32
N ILE A 217 -4.08 23.12 -2.69
CA ILE A 217 -3.69 21.84 -3.30
C ILE A 217 -4.87 20.89 -3.52
N THR A 218 -6.00 21.09 -2.86
CA THR A 218 -7.22 20.30 -3.07
C THR A 218 -8.04 20.73 -4.28
N THR A 219 -7.63 21.77 -5.00
CA THR A 219 -8.31 22.19 -6.22
C THR A 219 -8.11 21.19 -7.35
N SER A 220 -9.15 20.97 -8.16
CA SER A 220 -9.14 19.98 -9.24
C SER A 220 -8.05 20.24 -10.29
N LYS A 221 -7.58 21.49 -10.45
CA LYS A 221 -6.51 21.82 -11.41
C LYS A 221 -5.21 21.04 -11.16
N TYR A 222 -4.79 20.89 -9.88
CA TYR A 222 -3.56 20.18 -9.54
C TYR A 222 -3.72 18.66 -9.72
N LEU A 223 -4.90 18.13 -9.39
CA LEU A 223 -5.20 16.72 -9.62
C LEU A 223 -5.18 16.41 -11.12
N ILE A 224 -5.84 17.22 -11.95
CA ILE A 224 -5.85 17.03 -13.41
C ILE A 224 -4.43 17.18 -13.98
N ALA A 225 -3.69 18.21 -13.57
CA ALA A 225 -2.31 18.41 -14.02
C ALA A 225 -1.42 17.20 -13.66
N SER A 226 -1.49 16.71 -12.41
CA SER A 226 -0.69 15.55 -11.98
C SER A 226 -1.10 14.27 -12.70
N PHE A 227 -2.38 14.07 -13.00
CA PHE A 227 -2.85 12.96 -13.81
C PHE A 227 -2.33 13.01 -15.24
N LEU A 228 -2.37 14.19 -15.87
CA LEU A 228 -1.81 14.40 -17.22
C LEU A 228 -0.30 14.15 -17.25
N ILE A 229 0.43 14.67 -16.25
CA ILE A 229 1.89 14.43 -16.13
C ILE A 229 2.17 12.93 -16.00
N LEU A 230 1.44 12.23 -15.12
CA LEU A 230 1.59 10.78 -14.97
C LEU A 230 1.29 10.03 -16.28
N SER A 231 0.18 10.37 -16.95
CA SER A 231 -0.22 9.73 -18.20
C SER A 231 0.80 9.94 -19.33
N ILE A 232 1.28 11.17 -19.49
CA ILE A 232 2.31 11.51 -20.47
C ILE A 232 3.63 10.80 -20.13
N PHE A 233 4.03 10.80 -18.85
CA PHE A 233 5.22 10.11 -18.41
C PHE A 233 5.16 8.60 -18.70
N LEU A 234 4.07 7.94 -18.32
CA LEU A 234 3.89 6.50 -18.56
C LEU A 234 3.88 6.17 -20.06
N PHE A 235 3.23 7.02 -20.88
CA PHE A 235 3.23 6.85 -22.34
C PHE A 235 4.67 6.90 -22.90
N PHE A 236 5.43 7.94 -22.60
CA PHE A 236 6.80 8.07 -23.10
C PHE A 236 7.76 7.02 -22.51
N SER A 237 7.62 6.68 -21.24
CA SER A 237 8.36 5.60 -20.59
C SER A 237 8.15 4.28 -21.31
N ARG A 238 6.91 3.98 -21.68
CA ARG A 238 6.57 2.79 -22.44
C ARG A 238 7.10 2.81 -23.88
N GLN A 239 7.00 3.96 -24.57
CA GLN A 239 7.56 4.10 -25.92
C GLN A 239 9.09 3.90 -25.92
N TYR A 240 9.78 4.45 -24.91
CA TYR A 240 11.21 4.23 -24.75
C TYR A 240 11.53 2.75 -24.50
N GLN A 241 10.78 2.08 -23.63
CA GLN A 241 10.95 0.65 -23.35
C GLN A 241 10.81 -0.20 -24.63
N ILE A 242 9.81 0.09 -25.46
CA ILE A 242 9.59 -0.63 -26.72
C ILE A 242 10.72 -0.34 -27.72
N SER A 243 11.10 0.93 -27.90
CA SER A 243 12.10 1.34 -28.89
C SER A 243 13.52 0.92 -28.54
N SER A 244 13.89 0.91 -27.26
CA SER A 244 15.23 0.56 -26.77
C SER A 244 15.38 -0.89 -26.37
N ASN A 245 14.28 -1.63 -26.24
CA ASN A 245 14.20 -2.97 -25.64
C ASN A 245 14.79 -3.04 -24.21
N GLN A 246 14.73 -1.90 -23.49
CA GLN A 246 15.21 -1.79 -22.12
C GLN A 246 14.04 -1.68 -21.16
N VAL A 247 13.74 -2.72 -20.40
CA VAL A 247 12.69 -2.71 -19.37
C VAL A 247 13.10 -1.81 -18.22
N ASN A 248 14.36 -1.92 -17.78
CA ASN A 248 14.89 -1.16 -16.66
C ASN A 248 15.69 0.05 -17.16
N HIS A 249 15.09 1.22 -17.14
CA HIS A 249 15.71 2.47 -17.54
C HIS A 249 15.53 3.57 -16.49
N PHE A 250 16.21 4.68 -16.66
CA PHE A 250 16.18 5.80 -15.69
C PHE A 250 14.76 6.25 -15.34
N GLY A 251 13.89 6.37 -16.34
CA GLY A 251 12.51 6.80 -16.13
C GLY A 251 11.76 5.93 -15.13
N ASN A 252 11.71 4.61 -15.36
CA ASN A 252 10.94 3.70 -14.51
C ASN A 252 11.60 3.44 -13.15
N LEU A 253 12.93 3.38 -13.07
CA LEU A 253 13.61 3.09 -11.81
C LEU A 253 13.73 4.30 -10.87
N VAL A 254 13.90 5.51 -11.42
CA VAL A 254 14.17 6.71 -10.60
C VAL A 254 12.93 7.61 -10.49
N ILE A 255 12.21 7.84 -11.59
CA ILE A 255 11.20 8.91 -11.69
C ILE A 255 9.78 8.40 -11.50
N GLU A 256 9.44 7.20 -11.99
CA GLU A 256 8.08 6.68 -12.04
C GLU A 256 7.37 6.73 -10.68
N ARG A 257 8.01 6.23 -9.62
CA ARG A 257 7.43 6.26 -8.27
C ARG A 257 7.15 7.67 -7.78
N LEU A 258 8.07 8.61 -8.03
CA LEU A 258 7.86 10.01 -7.64
C LEU A 258 6.64 10.62 -8.34
N VAL A 259 6.53 10.45 -9.66
CA VAL A 259 5.40 10.97 -10.45
C VAL A 259 4.09 10.32 -9.99
N GLY A 260 4.08 9.00 -9.80
CA GLY A 260 2.94 8.28 -9.23
C GLY A 260 2.57 8.78 -7.82
N SER A 261 3.58 9.04 -6.97
CA SER A 261 3.37 9.57 -5.61
C SER A 261 2.79 10.98 -5.61
N VAL A 262 3.21 11.84 -6.54
CA VAL A 262 2.66 13.20 -6.71
C VAL A 262 1.19 13.15 -7.17
N PHE A 263 0.85 12.27 -8.09
CA PHE A 263 -0.55 12.03 -8.46
C PHE A 263 -1.37 11.54 -7.26
N CYS A 264 -0.89 10.53 -6.53
CA CYS A 264 -1.56 10.00 -5.34
C CYS A 264 -1.70 11.07 -4.24
N PHE A 265 -0.73 11.95 -4.08
CA PHE A 265 -0.81 13.08 -3.15
C PHE A 265 -2.02 13.98 -3.43
N PHE A 266 -2.21 14.42 -4.68
CA PHE A 266 -3.35 15.27 -5.02
C PHE A 266 -4.68 14.52 -5.01
N LEU A 267 -4.70 13.25 -5.42
CA LEU A 267 -5.88 12.38 -5.35
C LEU A 267 -6.37 12.23 -3.89
N ILE A 268 -5.46 11.93 -2.97
CA ILE A 268 -5.75 11.77 -1.55
C ILE A 268 -6.08 13.11 -0.90
N ALA A 269 -5.38 14.19 -1.25
CA ALA A 269 -5.69 15.54 -0.77
C ALA A 269 -7.14 15.92 -1.09
N LYS A 270 -7.57 15.67 -2.32
CA LYS A 270 -8.96 15.92 -2.74
C LYS A 270 -9.96 15.03 -2.00
N ALA A 271 -9.64 13.74 -1.76
CA ALA A 271 -10.49 12.83 -0.99
C ALA A 271 -10.60 13.23 0.50
N VAL A 272 -9.51 13.76 1.08
CA VAL A 272 -9.51 14.30 2.47
C VAL A 272 -10.35 15.56 2.58
N ASN A 273 -10.35 16.42 1.56
CA ASN A 273 -11.18 17.61 1.49
C ASN A 273 -12.66 17.27 1.18
N GLY A 274 -12.88 16.19 0.46
CA GLY A 274 -14.16 15.69 -0.01
C GLY A 274 -14.38 15.91 -1.50
N TYR A 275 -14.55 14.82 -2.25
CA TYR A 275 -15.13 14.88 -3.60
C TYR A 275 -16.63 15.13 -3.52
N GLU A 276 -17.18 15.67 -4.60
CA GLU A 276 -18.59 15.90 -4.79
C GLU A 276 -19.14 15.09 -5.99
N GLY A 277 -20.46 15.12 -6.18
CA GLY A 277 -21.12 14.50 -7.32
C GLY A 277 -20.92 12.98 -7.42
N ILE A 278 -20.72 12.48 -8.64
CA ILE A 278 -20.62 11.05 -8.92
C ILE A 278 -19.39 10.38 -8.28
N ILE A 279 -18.28 11.12 -8.13
CA ILE A 279 -17.08 10.60 -7.48
C ILE A 279 -17.33 10.36 -6.00
N LYS A 280 -17.99 11.30 -5.32
CA LYS A 280 -18.43 11.14 -3.93
C LYS A 280 -19.33 9.92 -3.79
N TRP A 281 -20.36 9.83 -4.65
CA TRP A 281 -21.29 8.70 -4.65
C TRP A 281 -20.56 7.37 -4.77
N PHE A 282 -19.58 7.25 -5.69
CA PHE A 282 -18.79 6.04 -5.86
C PHE A 282 -17.91 5.75 -4.62
N LEU A 283 -17.11 6.72 -4.16
CA LEU A 283 -16.15 6.52 -3.06
C LEU A 283 -16.84 6.23 -1.71
N GLU A 284 -18.05 6.77 -1.50
CA GLU A 284 -18.84 6.58 -0.27
C GLU A 284 -19.90 5.48 -0.42
N ASN A 285 -19.99 4.81 -1.59
CA ASN A 285 -20.86 3.67 -1.77
C ASN A 285 -20.56 2.59 -0.72
N SER A 286 -21.60 1.98 -0.16
CA SER A 286 -21.48 1.02 0.95
C SER A 286 -20.60 -0.19 0.59
N LEU A 287 -20.69 -0.70 -0.64
CA LEU A 287 -19.89 -1.83 -1.12
C LEU A 287 -18.43 -1.43 -1.32
N VAL A 288 -18.19 -0.28 -1.95
CA VAL A 288 -16.84 0.28 -2.18
C VAL A 288 -16.16 0.56 -0.84
N SER A 289 -16.87 1.21 0.10
CA SER A 289 -16.37 1.44 1.45
C SER A 289 -16.13 0.15 2.23
N TYR A 290 -16.95 -0.88 2.01
CA TYR A 290 -16.75 -2.19 2.60
C TYR A 290 -15.45 -2.83 2.10
N PHE A 291 -15.22 -2.89 0.80
CA PHE A 291 -13.97 -3.40 0.22
C PHE A 291 -12.75 -2.59 0.67
N GLY A 292 -12.89 -1.28 0.81
CA GLY A 292 -11.83 -0.44 1.38
C GLY A 292 -11.49 -0.79 2.83
N ARG A 293 -12.48 -1.15 3.65
CA ARG A 293 -12.25 -1.59 5.04
C ARG A 293 -11.53 -2.92 5.13
N ILE A 294 -11.86 -3.87 4.26
CA ILE A 294 -11.21 -5.19 4.21
C ILE A 294 -9.98 -5.21 3.27
N SER A 295 -9.55 -4.06 2.75
CA SER A 295 -8.46 -3.96 1.75
C SER A 295 -7.14 -4.59 2.21
N TYR A 296 -6.86 -4.60 3.52
CA TYR A 296 -5.70 -5.28 4.07
C TYR A 296 -5.79 -6.80 3.89
N GLY A 297 -6.93 -7.41 4.19
CA GLY A 297 -7.17 -8.83 3.93
C GLY A 297 -7.16 -9.14 2.43
N LEU A 298 -7.80 -8.31 1.59
CA LEU A 298 -7.75 -8.46 0.13
C LEU A 298 -6.30 -8.46 -0.39
N TYR A 299 -5.50 -7.50 0.07
CA TYR A 299 -4.08 -7.40 -0.27
C TYR A 299 -3.28 -8.60 0.24
N LEU A 300 -3.52 -9.06 1.46
CA LEU A 300 -2.79 -10.17 2.04
C LEU A 300 -3.08 -11.49 1.31
N TYR A 301 -4.35 -11.75 1.00
CA TYR A 301 -4.77 -13.07 0.49
C TYR A 301 -4.73 -13.21 -1.03
N HIS A 302 -4.78 -12.12 -1.82
CA HIS A 302 -4.95 -12.22 -3.28
C HIS A 302 -3.87 -13.07 -3.96
N ASN A 303 -2.61 -12.89 -3.58
CA ASN A 303 -1.50 -13.60 -4.21
C ASN A 303 -1.38 -15.05 -3.70
N PHE A 304 -1.76 -15.32 -2.44
CA PHE A 304 -1.83 -16.69 -1.93
C PHE A 304 -2.88 -17.51 -2.68
N ILE A 305 -4.04 -16.91 -2.96
CA ILE A 305 -5.12 -17.55 -3.68
C ILE A 305 -4.72 -17.76 -5.13
N TYR A 306 -4.32 -16.70 -5.84
CA TYR A 306 -3.99 -16.74 -7.26
C TYR A 306 -2.81 -17.66 -7.57
N ASN A 307 -1.66 -17.46 -6.93
CA ASN A 307 -0.46 -18.26 -7.19
C ASN A 307 -0.57 -19.70 -6.71
N TYR A 308 -1.24 -19.96 -5.59
CA TYR A 308 -1.51 -21.33 -5.15
C TYR A 308 -2.35 -22.09 -6.16
N PHE A 309 -3.23 -21.41 -6.89
CA PHE A 309 -4.12 -22.00 -7.88
C PHE A 309 -3.49 -22.15 -9.25
N HIS A 310 -2.52 -21.31 -9.58
CA HIS A 310 -1.76 -21.43 -10.84
C HIS A 310 -0.57 -22.39 -10.76
N THR A 311 -0.17 -22.82 -9.54
CA THR A 311 0.82 -23.91 -9.42
C THR A 311 0.16 -25.25 -9.73
N PRO A 312 0.87 -26.20 -10.41
CA PRO A 312 0.32 -27.51 -10.80
C PRO A 312 -0.17 -28.39 -9.63
N GLN A 313 0.20 -28.04 -8.42
CA GLN A 313 -0.24 -28.73 -7.22
C GLN A 313 -1.72 -28.41 -6.97
N THR A 314 -2.51 -29.37 -7.22
CA THR A 314 -3.96 -29.56 -7.08
C THR A 314 -4.63 -28.89 -5.89
N SER A 315 -4.95 -27.61 -5.99
CA SER A 315 -5.79 -26.98 -5.00
C SER A 315 -7.29 -27.31 -5.21
N PHE A 316 -8.06 -27.33 -4.12
CA PHE A 316 -9.52 -27.50 -4.18
C PHE A 316 -10.21 -26.45 -5.07
N VAL A 317 -9.64 -25.27 -5.20
CA VAL A 317 -10.20 -24.15 -5.97
C VAL A 317 -9.95 -24.34 -7.45
N LEU A 318 -8.78 -24.84 -7.89
CA LEU A 318 -8.59 -25.25 -9.29
C LEU A 318 -9.50 -26.42 -9.66
N LYS A 319 -9.69 -27.38 -8.76
CA LYS A 319 -10.67 -28.46 -8.98
C LYS A 319 -12.08 -27.92 -9.13
N GLY A 320 -12.45 -26.92 -8.33
CA GLY A 320 -13.73 -26.21 -8.46
C GLY A 320 -13.85 -25.47 -9.79
N LEU A 321 -12.84 -24.67 -10.15
CA LEU A 321 -12.81 -23.96 -11.43
C LEU A 321 -12.95 -24.92 -12.62
N ARG A 322 -12.16 -26.01 -12.64
CA ARG A 322 -12.24 -27.04 -13.71
C ARG A 322 -13.61 -27.70 -13.79
N LYS A 323 -14.29 -27.96 -12.64
CA LYS A 323 -15.67 -28.44 -12.65
C LYS A 323 -16.62 -27.43 -13.28
N PHE A 324 -16.51 -26.14 -12.94
CA PHE A 324 -17.31 -25.09 -13.58
C PHE A 324 -17.03 -25.00 -15.08
N GLN A 325 -15.78 -25.08 -15.49
CA GLN A 325 -15.39 -25.11 -16.90
C GLN A 325 -15.95 -26.32 -17.66
N GLN A 326 -16.10 -27.45 -17.01
CA GLN A 326 -16.73 -28.65 -17.59
C GLN A 326 -18.25 -28.51 -17.74
N ILE A 327 -18.92 -27.85 -16.78
CA ILE A 327 -20.38 -27.71 -16.76
C ILE A 327 -20.85 -26.62 -17.75
N VAL A 328 -20.15 -25.49 -17.84
CA VAL A 328 -20.52 -24.35 -18.67
C VAL A 328 -19.29 -23.78 -19.41
N PRO A 329 -18.72 -24.52 -20.39
CA PRO A 329 -17.44 -24.17 -21.02
C PRO A 329 -17.47 -22.83 -21.74
N THR A 330 -18.59 -22.45 -22.36
CA THR A 330 -18.74 -21.20 -23.13
C THR A 330 -18.59 -19.92 -22.28
N ILE A 331 -18.88 -19.98 -21.00
CA ILE A 331 -18.79 -18.82 -20.09
C ILE A 331 -17.50 -18.88 -19.28
N THR A 332 -17.09 -20.05 -18.87
CA THR A 332 -16.06 -20.26 -17.84
C THR A 332 -14.65 -20.35 -18.42
N GLN A 333 -14.49 -20.50 -19.72
CA GLN A 333 -13.19 -20.42 -20.41
C GLN A 333 -12.76 -18.98 -20.74
N ASN A 334 -13.50 -17.99 -20.24
CA ASN A 334 -13.19 -16.58 -20.45
C ASN A 334 -12.32 -16.06 -19.28
N SER A 335 -11.27 -15.31 -19.58
CA SER A 335 -10.38 -14.68 -18.60
C SER A 335 -11.13 -13.76 -17.60
N VAL A 336 -12.24 -13.14 -18.05
CA VAL A 336 -13.10 -12.34 -17.16
C VAL A 336 -13.77 -13.21 -16.09
N PHE A 337 -14.22 -14.43 -16.46
CA PHE A 337 -14.80 -15.36 -15.49
C PHE A 337 -13.75 -15.81 -14.46
N GLU A 338 -12.53 -16.11 -14.89
CA GLU A 338 -11.43 -16.48 -13.99
C GLU A 338 -11.11 -15.35 -13.00
N LEU A 339 -11.03 -14.11 -13.48
CA LEU A 339 -10.84 -12.93 -12.63
C LEU A 339 -11.96 -12.80 -11.59
N LEU A 340 -13.21 -12.91 -12.00
CA LEU A 340 -14.35 -12.82 -11.10
C LEU A 340 -14.37 -13.98 -10.08
N TYR A 341 -13.95 -15.17 -10.49
CA TYR A 341 -13.85 -16.33 -9.63
C TYR A 341 -12.78 -16.13 -8.54
N PHE A 342 -11.55 -15.73 -8.91
CA PHE A 342 -10.49 -15.45 -7.95
C PHE A 342 -10.82 -14.25 -7.06
N PHE A 343 -11.43 -13.21 -7.63
CA PHE A 343 -11.90 -12.07 -6.85
C PHE A 343 -12.95 -12.49 -5.82
N GLY A 344 -13.93 -13.29 -6.21
CA GLY A 344 -14.98 -13.79 -5.32
C GLY A 344 -14.42 -14.60 -4.15
N ILE A 345 -13.45 -15.48 -4.41
CA ILE A 345 -12.78 -16.25 -3.36
C ILE A 345 -11.93 -15.37 -2.45
N THR A 346 -11.18 -14.43 -3.03
CA THR A 346 -10.36 -13.49 -2.25
C THR A 346 -11.23 -12.64 -1.34
N VAL A 347 -12.36 -12.13 -1.85
CA VAL A 347 -13.35 -11.38 -1.06
C VAL A 347 -13.95 -12.27 0.04
N PHE A 348 -14.30 -13.51 -0.28
CA PHE A 348 -14.85 -14.46 0.70
C PHE A 348 -13.87 -14.71 1.85
N VAL A 349 -12.61 -15.04 1.55
CA VAL A 349 -11.56 -15.27 2.55
C VAL A 349 -11.27 -14.01 3.36
N ALA A 350 -11.14 -12.84 2.71
CA ALA A 350 -10.91 -11.57 3.38
C ALA A 350 -12.10 -11.18 4.28
N THR A 351 -13.33 -11.48 3.86
CA THR A 351 -14.55 -11.25 4.66
C THR A 351 -14.58 -12.15 5.90
N LEU A 352 -14.30 -13.44 5.75
CA LEU A 352 -14.20 -14.36 6.88
C LEU A 352 -13.14 -13.90 7.87
N SER A 353 -11.94 -13.57 7.37
CA SER A 353 -10.84 -13.03 8.19
C SER A 353 -11.25 -11.77 8.93
N TRP A 354 -11.94 -10.85 8.26
CA TRP A 354 -12.42 -9.60 8.86
C TRP A 354 -13.36 -9.86 10.04
N TYR A 355 -14.39 -10.67 9.86
CA TYR A 355 -15.40 -10.89 10.90
C TYR A 355 -14.91 -11.79 12.03
N LEU A 356 -14.12 -12.81 11.71
CA LEU A 356 -13.68 -13.80 12.69
C LEU A 356 -12.45 -13.35 13.49
N ILE A 357 -11.56 -12.53 12.88
CA ILE A 357 -10.26 -12.22 13.47
C ILE A 357 -10.04 -10.70 13.57
N GLU A 358 -10.04 -9.98 12.43
CA GLU A 358 -9.60 -8.59 12.41
C GLU A 358 -10.51 -7.67 13.23
N LYS A 359 -11.82 -7.75 13.01
CA LYS A 359 -12.79 -6.90 13.72
C LYS A 359 -12.80 -7.17 15.23
N PRO A 360 -12.84 -8.41 15.74
CA PRO A 360 -12.72 -8.72 17.17
C PRO A 360 -11.41 -8.20 17.77
N VAL A 361 -10.27 -8.47 17.13
CA VAL A 361 -8.96 -8.03 17.62
C VAL A 361 -8.81 -6.51 17.55
N ASN A 362 -9.30 -5.85 16.51
CA ASN A 362 -9.30 -4.40 16.40
C ASN A 362 -10.11 -3.71 17.52
N ASN A 363 -11.11 -4.37 18.10
CA ASN A 363 -11.86 -3.83 19.24
C ASN A 363 -10.99 -3.67 20.49
N LEU A 364 -9.87 -4.38 20.60
CA LEU A 364 -8.91 -4.19 21.70
C LEU A 364 -8.24 -2.82 21.68
N LYS A 365 -8.24 -2.11 20.54
CA LYS A 365 -7.69 -0.73 20.43
C LYS A 365 -8.35 0.29 21.35
N LYS A 366 -9.58 0.01 21.81
CA LYS A 366 -10.25 0.87 22.79
C LYS A 366 -9.50 0.98 24.14
N TYR A 367 -8.68 -0.01 24.47
CA TYR A 367 -7.85 -0.01 25.69
C TYR A 367 -6.50 0.72 25.52
N PHE A 368 -6.14 1.09 24.28
CA PHE A 368 -4.86 1.70 23.93
C PHE A 368 -5.10 3.03 23.21
N THR A 369 -5.54 4.05 23.95
CA THR A 369 -5.83 5.39 23.41
C THR A 369 -4.59 6.29 23.45
N TYR A 370 -4.49 7.18 22.44
CA TYR A 370 -3.45 8.21 22.38
C TYR A 370 -3.69 9.30 23.44
#